data_07b280143ce03481699719b4242309c3
#
_entry.id   07b280143ce03481699719b4242309c3
#
_cell.length_a   1.000
_cell.length_b   1.000
_cell.length_c   1.000
_cell.angle_alpha   90.00
_cell.angle_beta   90.00
_cell.angle_gamma   90.00
#
_symmetry.space_group_name_H-M   'P 1'
#
loop_
_entity.id
_entity.type
_entity.pdbx_description
1 polymer ?
#
loop_
_entity_poly.entity_id
_entity_poly.type
_entity_poly.pdbx_seq_one_letter_code
_entity_poly.pdbx_strand_id
1 'polypeptide(L)'
;VIDLLVAGCGPAGAATAIRAALAGLSVVVLEPRQGPIDKACGEGIAHSAVEYLRRLGVHLSGRPFHGIRYLDADHAVDARFRAGPGLGVRRTTLHQALLDRLTQLNVPVVPARVGPITQNATSVVAAGHTARYLAAADGLHSPIRRQLGLSGERSAHCGTPTGSAATRRGLRQHFQVSPWTDLVEVYWSRLGEAYVTPVADDLVGVAILTTARGTFDSHLNAFPALKRRLCGATPASTVMGAGPLRQRVQHRVSGRVLLVGDAAGYIDALTGEGIAVALRTSAELVDCI
;
A
#
# COMPACT_ATOMS: atom_id res chain seq x y z
N VAL A 1 13.24 -21.94 -17.57
CA VAL A 1 13.62 -20.66 -16.94
C VAL A 1 12.34 -19.83 -16.85
N ILE A 2 12.03 -19.33 -15.66
CA ILE A 2 10.86 -18.48 -15.40
C ILE A 2 11.14 -17.10 -16.02
N ASP A 3 10.14 -16.46 -16.63
CA ASP A 3 10.31 -15.09 -17.14
C ASP A 3 10.40 -14.08 -16.01
N LEU A 4 9.49 -14.17 -15.03
CA LEU A 4 9.42 -13.25 -13.92
C LEU A 4 9.24 -13.96 -12.58
N LEU A 5 10.16 -13.75 -11.66
CA LEU A 5 10.00 -14.07 -10.25
C LEU A 5 9.53 -12.82 -9.51
N VAL A 6 8.49 -12.93 -8.70
CA VAL A 6 7.94 -11.79 -7.93
C VAL A 6 8.17 -12.03 -6.44
N ALA A 7 8.83 -11.12 -5.77
CA ALA A 7 9.09 -11.17 -4.33
C ALA A 7 8.08 -10.33 -3.56
N GLY A 8 7.18 -10.99 -2.86
CA GLY A 8 6.06 -10.37 -2.12
C GLY A 8 4.76 -10.36 -2.89
N CYS A 9 3.67 -10.75 -2.23
CA CYS A 9 2.31 -10.85 -2.79
C CYS A 9 1.38 -9.71 -2.33
N GLY A 10 1.92 -8.56 -1.91
CA GLY A 10 1.11 -7.36 -1.67
C GLY A 10 0.47 -6.83 -2.96
N PRO A 11 -0.31 -5.71 -2.95
CA PRO A 11 -0.97 -5.19 -4.15
C PRO A 11 -0.03 -4.98 -5.33
N ALA A 12 1.18 -4.47 -5.10
CA ALA A 12 2.17 -4.28 -6.16
C ALA A 12 2.61 -5.61 -6.77
N GLY A 13 3.00 -6.58 -5.93
CA GLY A 13 3.49 -7.88 -6.41
C GLY A 13 2.40 -8.71 -7.06
N ALA A 14 1.22 -8.79 -6.45
CA ALA A 14 0.09 -9.50 -7.03
C ALA A 14 -0.34 -8.89 -8.39
N ALA A 15 -0.45 -7.56 -8.48
CA ALA A 15 -0.78 -6.88 -9.74
C ALA A 15 0.30 -7.09 -10.81
N THR A 16 1.59 -7.07 -10.43
CA THR A 16 2.70 -7.38 -11.34
C THR A 16 2.59 -8.81 -11.88
N ALA A 17 2.33 -9.78 -10.99
CA ALA A 17 2.21 -11.18 -11.38
C ALA A 17 0.99 -11.44 -12.27
N ILE A 18 -0.17 -10.85 -11.92
CA ILE A 18 -1.40 -10.95 -12.73
C ILE A 18 -1.16 -10.36 -14.13
N ARG A 19 -0.59 -9.15 -14.21
CA ARG A 19 -0.33 -8.51 -15.50
C ARG A 19 0.66 -9.28 -16.34
N ALA A 20 1.73 -9.79 -15.75
CA ALA A 20 2.73 -10.62 -16.44
C ALA A 20 2.11 -11.93 -16.98
N ALA A 21 1.28 -12.61 -16.17
CA ALA A 21 0.56 -13.79 -16.60
C ALA A 21 -0.43 -13.50 -17.75
N LEU A 22 -1.16 -12.37 -17.69
CA LEU A 22 -2.04 -11.92 -18.78
C LEU A 22 -1.27 -11.55 -20.05
N ALA A 23 -0.01 -11.15 -19.94
CA ALA A 23 0.90 -10.93 -21.08
C ALA A 23 1.55 -12.23 -21.60
N GLY A 24 1.21 -13.39 -21.05
CA GLY A 24 1.72 -14.70 -21.48
C GLY A 24 3.10 -15.06 -20.89
N LEU A 25 3.61 -14.31 -19.91
CA LEU A 25 4.87 -14.61 -19.27
C LEU A 25 4.70 -15.71 -18.20
N SER A 26 5.72 -16.55 -18.05
CA SER A 26 5.79 -17.53 -16.96
C SER A 26 6.19 -16.82 -15.66
N VAL A 27 5.35 -16.94 -14.61
CA VAL A 27 5.51 -16.18 -13.37
C VAL A 27 5.45 -17.10 -12.15
N VAL A 28 6.29 -16.81 -11.17
CA VAL A 28 6.22 -17.41 -9.81
C VAL A 28 6.26 -16.28 -8.78
N VAL A 29 5.38 -16.34 -7.78
CA VAL A 29 5.35 -15.38 -6.67
C VAL A 29 5.89 -16.03 -5.40
N LEU A 30 6.78 -15.35 -4.69
CA LEU A 30 7.29 -15.76 -3.38
C LEU A 30 6.66 -14.88 -2.29
N GLU A 31 5.86 -15.47 -1.40
CA GLU A 31 5.27 -14.78 -0.25
C GLU A 31 5.32 -15.69 0.98
N PRO A 32 6.09 -15.36 2.01
CA PRO A 32 6.25 -16.23 3.18
C PRO A 32 5.03 -16.29 4.09
N ARG A 33 4.08 -15.38 3.96
CA ARG A 33 2.87 -15.31 4.81
C ARG A 33 1.71 -15.99 4.10
N GLN A 34 0.83 -16.59 4.88
CA GLN A 34 -0.40 -17.22 4.38
C GLN A 34 -1.59 -16.30 4.54
N GLY A 35 -2.63 -16.54 3.74
CA GLY A 35 -3.94 -15.90 3.80
C GLY A 35 -3.93 -14.43 3.40
N PRO A 36 -5.05 -13.74 3.53
CA PRO A 36 -5.15 -12.33 3.24
C PRO A 36 -4.34 -11.53 4.28
N ILE A 37 -3.31 -10.82 3.77
CA ILE A 37 -2.37 -10.08 4.60
C ILE A 37 -2.96 -8.71 4.95
N ASP A 38 -3.15 -8.47 6.24
CA ASP A 38 -3.52 -7.16 6.76
C ASP A 38 -2.28 -6.25 6.95
N LYS A 39 -2.43 -4.97 6.63
CA LYS A 39 -1.44 -3.91 6.85
C LYS A 39 -2.15 -2.59 7.13
N ALA A 40 -1.49 -1.69 7.87
CA ALA A 40 -1.97 -0.31 8.00
C ALA A 40 -2.13 0.32 6.61
N CYS A 41 -3.34 0.78 6.31
CA CYS A 41 -3.76 1.34 5.02
C CYS A 41 -4.94 2.27 5.26
N GLY A 42 -5.06 3.34 4.47
CA GLY A 42 -6.23 4.21 4.47
C GLY A 42 -7.48 3.60 3.83
N GLU A 43 -7.31 2.47 3.11
CA GLU A 43 -8.38 1.64 2.54
C GLU A 43 -9.30 2.34 1.52
N GLY A 44 -9.00 3.58 1.14
CA GLY A 44 -9.63 4.27 0.04
C GLY A 44 -8.90 3.98 -1.28
N ILE A 45 -9.62 3.50 -2.29
CA ILE A 45 -9.09 3.21 -3.63
C ILE A 45 -9.71 4.22 -4.60
N ALA A 46 -8.88 5.01 -5.27
CA ALA A 46 -9.33 5.97 -6.26
C ALA A 46 -10.02 5.29 -7.46
N HIS A 47 -10.96 5.97 -8.10
CA HIS A 47 -11.71 5.45 -9.25
C HIS A 47 -10.82 4.83 -10.33
N SER A 48 -9.75 5.52 -10.72
CA SER A 48 -8.82 5.03 -11.75
C SER A 48 -8.13 3.71 -11.37
N ALA A 49 -7.86 3.52 -10.08
CA ALA A 49 -7.25 2.29 -9.56
C ALA A 49 -8.28 1.14 -9.50
N VAL A 50 -9.55 1.43 -9.18
CA VAL A 50 -10.64 0.45 -9.26
C VAL A 50 -10.82 -0.03 -10.69
N GLU A 51 -10.86 0.89 -11.66
CA GLU A 51 -10.94 0.56 -13.09
C GLU A 51 -9.75 -0.26 -13.58
N TYR A 52 -8.54 0.07 -13.10
CA TYR A 52 -7.35 -0.72 -13.43
C TYR A 52 -7.44 -2.16 -12.89
N LEU A 53 -7.85 -2.34 -11.63
CA LEU A 53 -8.06 -3.66 -11.04
C LEU A 53 -9.11 -4.47 -11.81
N ARG A 54 -10.20 -3.82 -12.22
CA ARG A 54 -11.24 -4.45 -13.04
C ARG A 54 -10.69 -4.95 -14.38
N ARG A 55 -9.83 -4.18 -15.05
CA ARG A 55 -9.15 -4.61 -16.29
C ARG A 55 -8.21 -5.80 -16.07
N LEU A 56 -7.66 -5.97 -14.89
CA LEU A 56 -6.90 -7.15 -14.51
C LEU A 56 -7.79 -8.37 -14.17
N GLY A 57 -9.12 -8.21 -14.19
CA GLY A 57 -10.09 -9.22 -13.77
C GLY A 57 -10.20 -9.36 -12.25
N VAL A 58 -9.81 -8.32 -11.50
CA VAL A 58 -9.95 -8.26 -10.03
C VAL A 58 -11.20 -7.45 -9.71
N HIS A 59 -12.23 -8.12 -9.17
CA HIS A 59 -13.49 -7.51 -8.78
C HIS A 59 -13.49 -7.30 -7.26
N LEU A 60 -13.82 -6.09 -6.84
CA LEU A 60 -13.82 -5.71 -5.43
C LEU A 60 -15.24 -5.43 -4.95
N SER A 61 -15.57 -5.99 -3.79
CA SER A 61 -16.71 -5.56 -2.99
C SER A 61 -16.25 -4.53 -1.96
N GLY A 62 -16.95 -3.42 -1.86
CA GLY A 62 -16.62 -2.34 -0.93
C GLY A 62 -17.68 -1.25 -0.98
N ARG A 63 -17.48 -0.19 -0.20
CA ARG A 63 -18.42 0.93 -0.15
C ARG A 63 -17.95 2.05 -1.07
N PRO A 64 -18.78 2.51 -2.03
CA PRO A 64 -18.42 3.64 -2.88
C PRO A 64 -18.33 4.94 -2.05
N PHE A 65 -17.39 5.80 -2.38
CA PHE A 65 -17.30 7.17 -1.88
C PHE A 65 -17.10 8.16 -3.02
N HIS A 66 -17.68 9.35 -2.88
CA HIS A 66 -17.85 10.29 -3.99
C HIS A 66 -16.95 11.53 -3.91
N GLY A 67 -15.99 11.53 -3.01
CA GLY A 67 -15.05 12.64 -2.83
C GLY A 67 -14.32 12.56 -1.51
N ILE A 68 -13.65 13.67 -1.19
CA ILE A 68 -12.92 13.85 0.07
C ILE A 68 -13.44 15.11 0.74
N ARG A 69 -13.71 15.04 2.05
CA ARG A 69 -13.97 16.18 2.91
C ARG A 69 -12.75 16.46 3.76
N TYR A 70 -12.22 17.65 3.68
CA TYR A 70 -11.17 18.14 4.54
C TYR A 70 -11.76 18.95 5.68
N LEU A 71 -11.33 18.65 6.92
CA LEU A 71 -11.81 19.29 8.13
C LEU A 71 -10.63 19.73 9.01
N ASP A 72 -10.73 20.92 9.54
CA ASP A 72 -9.96 21.35 10.70
C ASP A 72 -10.88 21.77 11.85
N ALA A 73 -10.38 22.56 12.82
CA ALA A 73 -11.20 22.99 13.97
C ALA A 73 -12.40 23.85 13.55
N ASP A 74 -12.26 24.66 12.49
CA ASP A 74 -13.16 25.77 12.16
C ASP A 74 -13.75 25.65 10.75
N HIS A 75 -13.16 24.82 9.87
CA HIS A 75 -13.49 24.77 8.45
C HIS A 75 -13.77 23.35 7.97
N ALA A 76 -14.66 23.26 6.97
CA ALA A 76 -14.91 22.03 6.23
C ALA A 76 -15.00 22.35 4.73
N VAL A 77 -14.28 21.59 3.89
CA VAL A 77 -14.27 21.74 2.44
C VAL A 77 -14.45 20.39 1.76
N ASP A 78 -15.43 20.29 0.86
CA ASP A 78 -15.72 19.10 0.08
C ASP A 78 -15.10 19.19 -1.31
N ALA A 79 -14.34 18.15 -1.68
CA ALA A 79 -13.82 17.94 -3.02
C ALA A 79 -14.50 16.70 -3.64
N ARG A 80 -15.56 16.92 -4.41
CA ARG A 80 -16.27 15.81 -5.07
C ARG A 80 -15.58 15.37 -6.35
N PHE A 81 -15.54 14.06 -6.56
CA PHE A 81 -14.91 13.48 -7.75
C PHE A 81 -15.80 13.69 -8.98
N ARG A 82 -15.16 13.95 -10.12
CA ARG A 82 -15.83 14.12 -11.42
C ARG A 82 -15.81 12.85 -12.28
N ALA A 83 -14.75 12.06 -12.15
CA ALA A 83 -14.53 10.89 -13.00
C ALA A 83 -15.33 9.64 -12.58
N GLY A 84 -15.81 9.60 -11.33
CA GLY A 84 -16.54 8.46 -10.77
C GLY A 84 -16.17 8.22 -9.31
N PRO A 85 -16.93 7.35 -8.61
CA PRO A 85 -16.67 7.07 -7.21
C PRO A 85 -15.35 6.32 -7.01
N GLY A 86 -14.68 6.61 -5.91
CA GLY A 86 -13.70 5.71 -5.33
C GLY A 86 -14.40 4.56 -4.59
N LEU A 87 -13.62 3.62 -4.07
CA LEU A 87 -14.13 2.46 -3.34
C LEU A 87 -13.37 2.29 -2.02
N GLY A 88 -14.09 2.36 -0.92
CA GLY A 88 -13.58 1.99 0.39
C GLY A 88 -13.59 0.47 0.53
N VAL A 89 -12.41 -0.12 0.71
CA VAL A 89 -12.25 -1.58 0.72
C VAL A 89 -11.26 -1.97 1.80
N ARG A 90 -11.64 -2.88 2.68
CA ARG A 90 -10.71 -3.45 3.65
C ARG A 90 -9.47 -4.02 2.94
N ARG A 91 -8.31 -3.79 3.54
CA ARG A 91 -7.04 -4.25 3.00
C ARG A 91 -7.00 -5.77 2.77
N THR A 92 -7.66 -6.53 3.64
CA THR A 92 -7.80 -7.98 3.52
C THR A 92 -8.69 -8.40 2.36
N THR A 93 -9.79 -7.70 2.11
CA THR A 93 -10.69 -7.93 0.97
C THR A 93 -9.98 -7.68 -0.36
N LEU A 94 -9.24 -6.56 -0.48
CA LEU A 94 -8.41 -6.31 -1.66
C LEU A 94 -7.39 -7.42 -1.88
N HIS A 95 -6.71 -7.84 -0.81
CA HIS A 95 -5.66 -8.86 -0.93
C HIS A 95 -6.26 -10.21 -1.33
N GLN A 96 -7.40 -10.61 -0.76
CA GLN A 96 -8.09 -11.84 -1.12
C GLN A 96 -8.48 -11.85 -2.61
N ALA A 97 -9.09 -10.76 -3.10
CA ALA A 97 -9.46 -10.68 -4.52
C ALA A 97 -8.25 -10.79 -5.47
N LEU A 98 -7.09 -10.26 -5.07
CA LEU A 98 -5.85 -10.43 -5.82
C LEU A 98 -5.35 -11.87 -5.79
N LEU A 99 -5.41 -12.56 -4.64
CA LEU A 99 -5.04 -13.97 -4.52
C LEU A 99 -5.96 -14.87 -5.35
N ASP A 100 -7.26 -14.62 -5.31
CA ASP A 100 -8.26 -15.36 -6.10
C ASP A 100 -7.95 -15.22 -7.61
N ARG A 101 -7.58 -14.02 -8.04
CA ARG A 101 -7.19 -13.78 -9.44
C ARG A 101 -5.91 -14.50 -9.83
N LEU A 102 -4.89 -14.53 -8.97
CA LEU A 102 -3.67 -15.31 -9.19
C LEU A 102 -4.00 -16.80 -9.34
N THR A 103 -4.87 -17.33 -8.48
CA THR A 103 -5.36 -18.72 -8.54
C THR A 103 -6.07 -19.02 -9.87
N GLN A 104 -6.98 -18.14 -10.32
CA GLN A 104 -7.66 -18.27 -11.63
C GLN A 104 -6.71 -18.28 -12.81
N LEU A 105 -5.58 -17.57 -12.71
CA LEU A 105 -4.55 -17.53 -13.74
C LEU A 105 -3.51 -18.65 -13.59
N ASN A 106 -3.69 -19.57 -12.63
CA ASN A 106 -2.74 -20.63 -12.30
C ASN A 106 -1.32 -20.11 -11.99
N VAL A 107 -1.19 -18.91 -11.42
CA VAL A 107 0.09 -18.36 -10.99
C VAL A 107 0.46 -18.95 -9.64
N PRO A 108 1.57 -19.70 -9.52
CA PRO A 108 1.96 -20.29 -8.26
C PRO A 108 2.45 -19.22 -7.27
N VAL A 109 1.89 -19.28 -6.05
CA VAL A 109 2.35 -18.50 -4.89
C VAL A 109 3.05 -19.44 -3.93
N VAL A 110 4.37 -19.35 -3.86
CA VAL A 110 5.22 -20.23 -3.08
C VAL A 110 5.48 -19.62 -1.69
N PRO A 111 5.26 -20.35 -0.58
CA PRO A 111 5.49 -19.85 0.78
C PRO A 111 6.99 -19.81 1.11
N ALA A 112 7.72 -18.88 0.48
CA ALA A 112 9.16 -18.75 0.63
C ALA A 112 9.58 -17.29 0.81
N ARG A 113 10.66 -17.06 1.56
CA ARG A 113 11.37 -15.79 1.63
C ARG A 113 12.42 -15.74 0.53
N VAL A 114 12.58 -14.58 -0.08
CA VAL A 114 13.74 -14.33 -0.92
C VAL A 114 14.96 -14.23 -0.03
N GLY A 115 15.86 -15.20 -0.15
CA GLY A 115 17.16 -15.21 0.53
C GLY A 115 18.21 -14.40 -0.24
N PRO A 116 19.46 -14.89 -0.29
CA PRO A 116 20.50 -14.31 -1.14
C PRO A 116 20.07 -14.29 -2.60
N ILE A 117 20.40 -13.20 -3.28
CA ILE A 117 20.16 -13.02 -4.71
C ILE A 117 21.50 -13.07 -5.43
N THR A 118 21.58 -13.90 -6.46
CA THR A 118 22.69 -13.90 -7.41
C THR A 118 22.17 -13.62 -8.80
N GLN A 119 22.92 -12.90 -9.62
CA GLN A 119 22.51 -12.57 -10.97
C GLN A 119 23.71 -12.50 -11.93
N ASN A 120 23.44 -12.72 -13.19
CA ASN A 120 24.39 -12.58 -14.31
C ASN A 120 23.74 -11.78 -15.45
N ALA A 121 24.34 -11.76 -16.63
CA ALA A 121 23.83 -11.01 -17.77
C ALA A 121 22.45 -11.48 -18.27
N THR A 122 22.06 -12.73 -18.01
CA THR A 122 20.84 -13.34 -18.59
C THR A 122 19.79 -13.76 -17.56
N SER A 123 20.16 -13.95 -16.31
CA SER A 123 19.28 -14.50 -15.29
C SER A 123 19.56 -13.96 -13.89
N VAL A 124 18.58 -14.14 -13.01
CA VAL A 124 18.65 -13.94 -11.56
C VAL A 124 18.21 -15.22 -10.85
N VAL A 125 18.88 -15.55 -9.76
CA VAL A 125 18.56 -16.71 -8.91
C VAL A 125 18.20 -16.22 -7.51
N ALA A 126 17.06 -16.66 -7.00
CA ALA A 126 16.60 -16.38 -5.65
C ALA A 126 15.67 -17.50 -5.16
N ALA A 127 15.79 -17.88 -3.88
CA ALA A 127 15.00 -18.96 -3.25
C ALA A 127 14.95 -20.27 -4.06
N GLY A 128 16.06 -20.65 -4.72
CA GLY A 128 16.13 -21.86 -5.55
C GLY A 128 15.48 -21.76 -6.94
N HIS A 129 14.92 -20.60 -7.29
CA HIS A 129 14.33 -20.35 -8.61
C HIS A 129 15.27 -19.55 -9.50
N THR A 130 15.36 -19.93 -10.78
CA THR A 130 16.07 -19.18 -11.83
C THR A 130 15.04 -18.48 -12.72
N ALA A 131 15.16 -17.17 -12.86
CA ALA A 131 14.27 -16.35 -13.68
C ALA A 131 15.06 -15.36 -14.56
N ARG A 132 14.41 -14.85 -15.61
CA ARG A 132 14.99 -13.77 -16.42
C ARG A 132 15.05 -12.46 -15.63
N TYR A 133 14.01 -12.17 -14.84
CA TYR A 133 13.90 -10.98 -14.00
C TYR A 133 13.31 -11.29 -12.64
N LEU A 134 13.63 -10.45 -11.65
CA LEU A 134 13.04 -10.43 -10.31
C LEU A 134 12.36 -9.09 -10.05
N ALA A 135 11.05 -9.10 -9.86
CA ALA A 135 10.31 -7.95 -9.36
C ALA A 135 10.31 -7.96 -7.82
N ALA A 136 10.99 -7.01 -7.21
CA ALA A 136 11.03 -6.83 -5.77
C ALA A 136 9.84 -5.97 -5.32
N ALA A 137 8.78 -6.64 -4.84
CA ALA A 137 7.55 -6.08 -4.31
C ALA A 137 7.40 -6.33 -2.79
N ASP A 138 8.51 -6.45 -2.09
CA ASP A 138 8.63 -6.83 -0.69
C ASP A 138 8.33 -5.72 0.32
N GLY A 139 7.81 -4.60 -0.19
CA GLY A 139 7.15 -3.54 0.56
C GLY A 139 8.08 -2.50 1.16
N LEU A 140 7.51 -1.70 2.11
CA LEU A 140 8.12 -0.49 2.66
C LEU A 140 9.55 -0.69 3.19
N HIS A 141 9.77 -1.80 3.88
CA HIS A 141 11.06 -2.13 4.50
C HIS A 141 11.90 -3.12 3.68
N SER A 142 11.75 -3.13 2.37
CA SER A 142 12.36 -4.05 1.42
C SER A 142 13.75 -4.57 1.84
N PRO A 143 13.89 -5.85 2.21
CA PRO A 143 15.17 -6.51 2.39
C PRO A 143 15.98 -6.53 1.10
N ILE A 144 15.34 -6.75 -0.05
CA ILE A 144 15.98 -6.82 -1.36
C ILE A 144 16.63 -5.48 -1.69
N ARG A 145 15.91 -4.35 -1.49
CA ARG A 145 16.47 -3.02 -1.68
C ARG A 145 17.74 -2.81 -0.85
N ARG A 146 17.74 -3.23 0.41
CA ARG A 146 18.92 -3.12 1.29
C ARG A 146 20.06 -4.03 0.84
N GLN A 147 19.75 -5.28 0.49
CA GLN A 147 20.74 -6.26 0.03
C GLN A 147 21.50 -5.80 -1.22
N LEU A 148 20.81 -5.09 -2.12
CA LEU A 148 21.37 -4.58 -3.37
C LEU A 148 21.97 -3.17 -3.25
N GLY A 149 22.02 -2.58 -2.04
CA GLY A 149 22.57 -1.24 -1.84
C GLY A 149 21.76 -0.13 -2.52
N LEU A 150 20.48 -0.37 -2.84
CA LEU A 150 19.62 0.58 -3.57
C LEU A 150 18.92 1.60 -2.65
N SER A 151 19.09 1.49 -1.33
CA SER A 151 18.56 2.48 -0.37
C SER A 151 19.29 3.81 -0.54
N GLY A 152 18.54 4.90 -0.67
CA GLY A 152 19.09 6.23 -0.68
C GLY A 152 19.69 6.57 0.70
N GLU A 153 20.89 7.14 0.72
CA GLU A 153 21.49 7.62 1.96
C GLU A 153 20.60 8.68 2.62
N ARG A 154 20.56 8.68 3.96
CA ARG A 154 20.14 9.86 4.69
C ARG A 154 21.17 10.94 4.34
N SER A 155 20.76 11.93 3.55
CA SER A 155 21.65 13.03 3.15
C SER A 155 22.31 13.64 4.40
N ALA A 156 23.55 13.24 4.63
CA ALA A 156 24.44 13.87 5.61
C ALA A 156 25.12 15.12 4.99
N HIS A 157 24.76 15.48 3.76
CA HIS A 157 25.37 16.58 3.02
C HIS A 157 24.34 17.66 2.68
N CYS A 158 24.09 18.53 3.61
CA CYS A 158 24.01 19.99 3.45
C CYS A 158 23.98 20.60 4.85
N GLY A 159 25.03 21.30 5.18
CA GLY A 159 25.25 21.92 6.49
C GLY A 159 24.21 22.98 6.82
N THR A 160 23.19 22.59 7.45
CA THR A 160 22.41 23.26 8.49
C THR A 160 21.60 22.17 9.20
N PRO A 161 21.63 22.06 10.53
CA PRO A 161 20.72 21.19 11.27
C PRO A 161 19.35 21.85 11.37
N THR A 162 18.69 22.04 10.22
CA THR A 162 17.26 22.30 10.24
C THR A 162 16.59 20.98 10.56
N GLY A 163 16.16 20.84 11.78
CA GLY A 163 15.44 19.79 12.47
C GLY A 163 15.34 18.45 11.74
N SER A 164 15.77 17.36 12.38
CA SER A 164 15.49 15.99 11.97
C SER A 164 14.06 15.94 11.45
N ALA A 165 13.86 15.78 10.13
CA ALA A 165 12.53 15.68 9.55
C ALA A 165 11.83 14.54 10.28
N ALA A 166 10.90 14.88 11.14
CA ALA A 166 10.28 13.94 12.07
C ALA A 166 9.67 12.80 11.27
N THR A 167 10.05 11.59 11.61
CA THR A 167 9.68 10.39 10.86
C THR A 167 8.20 10.09 11.03
N ARG A 168 7.42 10.20 9.97
CA ARG A 168 5.99 9.92 9.99
C ARG A 168 5.70 8.43 10.10
N ARG A 169 4.62 8.13 10.80
CA ARG A 169 4.06 6.79 10.99
C ARG A 169 2.57 6.81 10.72
N GLY A 170 2.04 5.69 10.27
CA GLY A 170 0.61 5.47 10.13
C GLY A 170 0.13 4.44 11.13
N LEU A 171 -1.02 4.68 11.74
CA LEU A 171 -1.77 3.73 12.56
C LEU A 171 -3.15 3.57 11.95
N ARG A 172 -3.74 2.36 11.96
CA ARG A 172 -5.10 2.12 11.47
C ARG A 172 -5.85 1.21 12.43
N GLN A 173 -7.11 1.54 12.67
CA GLN A 173 -8.09 0.71 13.37
C GLN A 173 -9.45 0.83 12.69
N HIS A 174 -10.26 -0.23 12.73
CA HIS A 174 -11.65 -0.19 12.27
C HIS A 174 -12.60 -0.02 13.45
N PHE A 175 -13.76 0.60 13.17
CA PHE A 175 -14.83 0.79 14.13
C PHE A 175 -16.15 0.34 13.55
N GLN A 176 -16.91 -0.42 14.35
CA GLN A 176 -18.26 -0.87 14.04
C GLN A 176 -19.20 0.30 14.24
N VAL A 177 -19.48 1.00 13.17
CA VAL A 177 -20.39 2.15 13.12
C VAL A 177 -20.77 2.41 11.67
N SER A 178 -22.03 2.73 11.41
CA SER A 178 -22.46 3.11 10.06
C SER A 178 -21.79 4.40 9.64
N PRO A 179 -21.22 4.44 8.42
CA PRO A 179 -20.66 5.66 7.87
C PRO A 179 -21.70 6.79 7.82
N TRP A 180 -21.32 7.95 8.29
CA TRP A 180 -22.19 9.14 8.37
C TRP A 180 -22.08 10.06 7.15
N THR A 181 -21.29 9.68 6.17
CA THR A 181 -21.09 10.41 4.91
C THR A 181 -20.70 9.45 3.79
N ASP A 182 -20.89 9.89 2.55
CA ASP A 182 -20.42 9.25 1.32
C ASP A 182 -19.03 9.75 0.87
N LEU A 183 -18.30 10.42 1.76
CA LEU A 183 -16.96 10.96 1.50
C LEU A 183 -15.92 10.27 2.39
N VAL A 184 -14.68 10.25 1.94
CA VAL A 184 -13.55 10.06 2.85
C VAL A 184 -13.36 11.38 3.60
N GLU A 185 -13.31 11.34 4.93
CA GLU A 185 -13.02 12.52 5.73
C GLU A 185 -11.57 12.57 6.15
N VAL A 186 -10.94 13.74 6.02
CA VAL A 186 -9.55 14.01 6.43
C VAL A 186 -9.58 15.11 7.49
N TYR A 187 -9.31 14.73 8.71
CA TYR A 187 -9.23 15.64 9.86
C TYR A 187 -7.79 16.11 10.05
N TRP A 188 -7.59 17.41 10.08
CA TRP A 188 -6.29 18.02 10.29
C TRP A 188 -6.12 18.46 11.75
N SER A 189 -4.90 18.28 12.26
CA SER A 189 -4.46 18.82 13.54
C SER A 189 -2.98 19.19 13.51
N ARG A 190 -2.49 19.87 14.56
CA ARG A 190 -1.06 20.17 14.70
C ARG A 190 -0.18 18.94 14.86
N LEU A 191 -0.76 17.79 15.27
CA LEU A 191 -0.04 16.54 15.52
C LEU A 191 -0.08 15.57 14.33
N GLY A 192 -0.81 15.90 13.28
CA GLY A 192 -0.97 15.07 12.11
C GLY A 192 -2.38 15.11 11.53
N GLU A 193 -2.73 14.11 10.77
CA GLU A 193 -4.05 13.96 10.17
C GLU A 193 -4.67 12.59 10.43
N ALA A 194 -6.00 12.56 10.48
CA ALA A 194 -6.80 11.33 10.57
C ALA A 194 -7.71 11.21 9.36
N TYR A 195 -7.72 10.02 8.76
CA TYR A 195 -8.53 9.65 7.60
C TYR A 195 -9.64 8.72 8.06
N VAL A 196 -10.88 9.01 7.69
CA VAL A 196 -12.02 8.13 7.91
C VAL A 196 -12.53 7.66 6.56
N THR A 197 -12.44 6.38 6.32
CA THR A 197 -12.88 5.75 5.07
C THR A 197 -14.07 4.84 5.33
N PRO A 198 -15.23 5.04 4.67
CA PRO A 198 -16.33 4.08 4.71
C PRO A 198 -15.93 2.81 3.97
N VAL A 199 -15.86 1.66 4.64
CA VAL A 199 -15.40 0.38 4.04
C VAL A 199 -16.50 -0.68 3.94
N ALA A 200 -17.58 -0.51 4.70
CA ALA A 200 -18.81 -1.30 4.61
C ALA A 200 -20.00 -0.45 5.09
N ASP A 201 -21.22 -0.99 5.08
CA ASP A 201 -22.43 -0.28 5.49
C ASP A 201 -22.49 0.00 7.01
N ASP A 202 -21.73 -0.76 7.78
CA ASP A 202 -21.68 -0.71 9.24
C ASP A 202 -20.23 -0.59 9.76
N LEU A 203 -19.26 -0.26 8.88
CA LEU A 203 -17.84 -0.24 9.24
C LEU A 203 -17.11 0.96 8.64
N VAL A 204 -16.33 1.64 9.47
CA VAL A 204 -15.38 2.65 9.02
C VAL A 204 -13.94 2.26 9.38
N GLY A 205 -13.00 2.53 8.48
CA GLY A 205 -11.57 2.50 8.75
C GLY A 205 -11.10 3.88 9.18
N VAL A 206 -10.35 3.95 10.28
CA VAL A 206 -9.71 5.18 10.75
C VAL A 206 -8.19 5.00 10.70
N ALA A 207 -7.52 5.81 9.87
CA ALA A 207 -6.07 5.84 9.75
C ALA A 207 -5.54 7.18 10.29
N ILE A 208 -4.53 7.15 11.14
CA ILE A 208 -3.89 8.35 11.70
C ILE A 208 -2.45 8.41 11.22
N LEU A 209 -2.04 9.52 10.62
CA LEU A 209 -0.65 9.81 10.24
C LEU A 209 -0.07 10.85 11.19
N THR A 210 1.04 10.52 11.83
CA THR A 210 1.65 11.38 12.85
C THR A 210 3.16 11.22 12.93
N THR A 211 3.83 12.23 13.43
CA THR A 211 5.25 12.18 13.83
C THR A 211 5.41 11.89 15.32
N ALA A 212 4.36 12.05 16.12
CA ALA A 212 4.38 11.82 17.55
C ALA A 212 4.44 10.32 17.89
N ARG A 213 4.97 10.01 19.06
CA ARG A 213 4.90 8.66 19.64
C ARG A 213 3.62 8.54 20.47
N GLY A 214 3.03 7.37 20.49
CA GLY A 214 1.84 7.13 21.31
C GLY A 214 1.00 5.95 20.79
N THR A 215 -0.09 5.70 21.49
CA THR A 215 -1.11 4.72 21.10
C THR A 215 -2.11 5.36 20.13
N PHE A 216 -2.90 4.53 19.45
CA PHE A 216 -3.98 5.01 18.59
C PHE A 216 -4.93 5.95 19.36
N ASP A 217 -5.37 5.55 20.55
CA ASP A 217 -6.30 6.33 21.37
C ASP A 217 -5.70 7.67 21.82
N SER A 218 -4.40 7.70 22.16
CA SER A 218 -3.72 8.95 22.51
C SER A 218 -3.68 9.92 21.33
N HIS A 219 -3.47 9.43 20.12
CA HIS A 219 -3.50 10.26 18.91
C HIS A 219 -4.91 10.70 18.51
N LEU A 220 -5.94 9.85 18.74
CA LEU A 220 -7.32 10.19 18.48
C LEU A 220 -7.78 11.41 19.29
N ASN A 221 -7.19 11.69 20.46
CA ASN A 221 -7.46 12.88 21.24
C ASN A 221 -7.12 14.20 20.53
N ALA A 222 -6.23 14.17 19.53
CA ALA A 222 -5.94 15.33 18.70
C ALA A 222 -7.05 15.70 17.71
N PHE A 223 -8.09 14.88 17.60
CA PHE A 223 -9.22 15.02 16.68
C PHE A 223 -10.56 14.96 17.43
N PRO A 224 -10.92 16.01 18.23
CA PRO A 224 -12.11 15.95 19.11
C PRO A 224 -13.40 15.71 18.37
N ALA A 225 -13.57 16.27 17.16
CA ALA A 225 -14.76 16.06 16.33
C ALA A 225 -14.89 14.59 15.89
N LEU A 226 -13.80 13.97 15.44
CA LEU A 226 -13.79 12.55 15.09
C LEU A 226 -14.02 11.67 16.33
N LYS A 227 -13.38 12.00 17.45
CA LYS A 227 -13.58 11.26 18.71
C LYS A 227 -15.04 11.25 19.16
N ARG A 228 -15.76 12.39 19.02
CA ARG A 228 -17.21 12.44 19.27
C ARG A 228 -18.02 11.57 18.32
N ARG A 229 -17.67 11.51 17.03
CA ARG A 229 -18.32 10.63 16.03
C ARG A 229 -18.17 9.15 16.36
N LEU A 230 -17.03 8.78 16.93
CA LEU A 230 -16.72 7.40 17.32
C LEU A 230 -17.18 7.06 18.75
N CYS A 231 -17.81 8.00 19.46
CA CYS A 231 -18.34 7.74 20.80
C CYS A 231 -19.39 6.61 20.75
N GLY A 232 -19.18 5.56 21.55
CA GLY A 232 -20.04 4.37 21.56
C GLY A 232 -19.76 3.35 20.44
N ALA A 233 -18.90 3.66 19.47
CA ALA A 233 -18.51 2.69 18.45
C ALA A 233 -17.53 1.65 19.01
N THR A 234 -17.75 0.38 18.69
CA THR A 234 -16.87 -0.72 19.13
C THR A 234 -15.69 -0.87 18.18
N PRO A 235 -14.44 -0.99 18.67
CA PRO A 235 -13.31 -1.36 17.84
C PRO A 235 -13.54 -2.73 17.16
N ALA A 236 -13.44 -2.76 15.83
CA ALA A 236 -13.69 -3.94 15.00
C ALA A 236 -12.40 -4.60 14.49
N SER A 237 -11.24 -4.09 14.88
CA SER A 237 -9.94 -4.70 14.58
C SER A 237 -8.89 -4.29 15.61
N THR A 238 -7.79 -5.02 15.65
CA THR A 238 -6.57 -4.57 16.32
C THR A 238 -5.97 -3.36 15.60
N VAL A 239 -5.18 -2.57 16.34
CA VAL A 239 -4.43 -1.45 15.75
C VAL A 239 -3.28 -2.00 14.91
N MET A 240 -3.22 -1.57 13.66
CA MET A 240 -2.10 -1.88 12.76
C MET A 240 -1.23 -0.63 12.57
N GLY A 241 0.09 -0.82 12.60
CA GLY A 241 1.05 0.27 12.43
C GLY A 241 1.96 0.09 11.20
N ALA A 242 2.36 1.20 10.60
CA ALA A 242 3.37 1.25 9.54
C ALA A 242 4.31 2.45 9.76
N GLY A 243 5.60 2.22 9.55
CA GLY A 243 6.60 3.30 9.65
C GLY A 243 8.01 2.77 9.91
N PRO A 244 9.01 3.60 9.68
CA PRO A 244 8.98 4.95 9.11
C PRO A 244 8.49 4.96 7.67
N LEU A 245 7.56 5.88 7.34
CA LEU A 245 6.92 5.88 6.01
C LEU A 245 7.88 6.30 4.90
N ARG A 246 8.67 7.33 5.11
CA ARG A 246 9.56 7.86 4.07
C ARG A 246 10.70 6.90 3.78
N GLN A 247 10.75 6.40 2.54
CA GLN A 247 11.80 5.54 2.02
C GLN A 247 12.38 6.16 0.75
N ARG A 248 13.68 6.42 0.74
CA ARG A 248 14.40 6.91 -0.44
C ARG A 248 15.09 5.76 -1.14
N VAL A 249 15.13 5.80 -2.46
CA VAL A 249 15.88 4.88 -3.31
C VAL A 249 16.80 5.68 -4.23
N GLN A 250 17.99 5.17 -4.47
CA GLN A 250 18.91 5.75 -5.45
C GLN A 250 18.54 5.30 -6.87
N HIS A 251 18.33 4.00 -7.03
CA HIS A 251 17.93 3.39 -8.29
C HIS A 251 16.81 2.39 -8.05
N ARG A 252 15.93 2.23 -9.04
CA ARG A 252 14.85 1.23 -9.01
C ARG A 252 15.18 -0.06 -9.74
N VAL A 253 16.32 -0.09 -10.41
CA VAL A 253 16.80 -1.23 -11.19
C VAL A 253 18.26 -1.51 -10.81
N SER A 254 18.58 -2.78 -10.61
CA SER A 254 19.95 -3.29 -10.41
C SER A 254 20.09 -4.59 -11.19
N GLY A 255 20.70 -4.51 -12.37
CA GLY A 255 20.80 -5.64 -13.29
C GLY A 255 19.43 -6.22 -13.64
N ARG A 256 19.14 -7.44 -13.22
CA ARG A 256 17.89 -8.16 -13.47
C ARG A 256 16.84 -8.01 -12.36
N VAL A 257 17.10 -7.16 -11.37
CA VAL A 257 16.19 -6.90 -10.25
C VAL A 257 15.56 -5.52 -10.40
N LEU A 258 14.21 -5.48 -10.38
CA LEU A 258 13.41 -4.27 -10.52
C LEU A 258 12.58 -4.08 -9.24
N LEU A 259 12.66 -2.90 -8.63
CA LEU A 259 11.84 -2.55 -7.46
C LEU A 259 10.47 -2.03 -7.92
N VAL A 260 9.39 -2.43 -7.23
CA VAL A 260 8.02 -2.01 -7.53
C VAL A 260 7.22 -1.73 -6.26
N GLY A 261 6.24 -0.83 -6.35
CA GLY A 261 5.45 -0.39 -5.20
C GLY A 261 6.31 0.28 -4.11
N ASP A 262 6.01 0.06 -2.83
CA ASP A 262 6.71 0.68 -1.71
C ASP A 262 8.21 0.29 -1.64
N ALA A 263 8.60 -0.84 -2.21
CA ALA A 263 10.00 -1.23 -2.34
C ALA A 263 10.77 -0.26 -3.23
N ALA A 264 10.13 0.31 -4.25
CA ALA A 264 10.70 1.29 -5.17
C ALA A 264 10.77 2.72 -4.60
N GLY A 265 10.43 2.88 -3.32
CA GLY A 265 10.44 4.14 -2.59
C GLY A 265 9.04 4.55 -2.13
N TYR A 266 9.01 5.36 -1.09
CA TYR A 266 7.77 5.88 -0.51
C TYR A 266 8.01 7.30 0.03
N ILE A 267 7.16 8.23 -0.34
CA ILE A 267 7.30 9.63 0.09
C ILE A 267 6.44 9.86 1.33
N ASP A 268 5.14 9.73 1.19
CA ASP A 268 4.15 9.95 2.25
C ASP A 268 2.81 9.28 1.90
N ALA A 269 1.95 9.09 2.91
CA ALA A 269 0.60 8.54 2.75
C ALA A 269 -0.47 9.64 2.55
N LEU A 270 -0.08 10.90 2.49
CA LEU A 270 -0.96 12.07 2.54
C LEU A 270 -2.09 12.05 1.49
N THR A 271 -1.78 11.65 0.27
CA THR A 271 -2.74 11.67 -0.86
C THR A 271 -3.57 10.39 -0.97
N GLY A 272 -3.26 9.34 -0.20
CA GLY A 272 -3.94 8.04 -0.28
C GLY A 272 -3.71 7.26 -1.59
N GLU A 273 -2.77 7.69 -2.45
CA GLU A 273 -2.55 7.12 -3.79
C GLU A 273 -1.61 5.91 -3.83
N GLY A 274 -1.13 5.42 -2.67
CA GLY A 274 -0.13 4.33 -2.63
C GLY A 274 -0.52 3.09 -3.42
N ILE A 275 -1.79 2.67 -3.38
CA ILE A 275 -2.29 1.53 -4.17
C ILE A 275 -2.30 1.86 -5.66
N ALA A 276 -2.78 3.04 -6.07
CA ALA A 276 -2.81 3.45 -7.48
C ALA A 276 -1.41 3.51 -8.09
N VAL A 277 -0.44 4.08 -7.35
CA VAL A 277 0.97 4.12 -7.75
C VAL A 277 1.55 2.72 -7.87
N ALA A 278 1.26 1.83 -6.90
CA ALA A 278 1.71 0.44 -6.94
C ALA A 278 1.19 -0.29 -8.18
N LEU A 279 -0.09 -0.14 -8.51
CA LEU A 279 -0.72 -0.74 -9.69
C LEU A 279 -0.13 -0.20 -10.99
N ARG A 280 0.07 1.12 -11.08
CA ARG A 280 0.64 1.75 -12.27
C ARG A 280 2.10 1.32 -12.48
N THR A 281 2.92 1.35 -11.44
CA THR A 281 4.33 0.92 -11.54
C THR A 281 4.45 -0.57 -11.85
N SER A 282 3.48 -1.40 -11.47
CA SER A 282 3.39 -2.81 -11.88
C SER A 282 3.17 -2.96 -13.38
N ALA A 283 2.35 -2.10 -13.98
CA ALA A 283 2.14 -2.09 -15.42
C ALA A 283 3.42 -1.74 -16.17
N GLU A 284 4.01 -0.61 -15.81
CA GLU A 284 5.25 -0.11 -16.42
C GLU A 284 6.40 -1.14 -16.33
N LEU A 285 6.51 -1.85 -15.18
CA LEU A 285 7.51 -2.90 -15.02
C LEU A 285 7.31 -4.02 -16.02
N VAL A 286 6.08 -4.51 -16.19
CA VAL A 286 5.80 -5.62 -17.11
C VAL A 286 5.97 -5.20 -18.57
N ASP A 287 5.64 -3.94 -18.89
CA ASP A 287 5.80 -3.42 -20.25
C ASP A 287 7.28 -3.22 -20.64
N CYS A 288 8.21 -3.22 -19.65
CA CYS A 288 9.65 -3.09 -19.86
C CYS A 288 10.40 -4.42 -20.03
N ILE A 289 9.80 -5.57 -19.76
CA ILE A 289 10.48 -6.89 -19.76
C ILE A 289 9.93 -7.82 -20.83
#